data_a33eee0450e57f74b948691ca38f25b0
#
_entry.id   a33eee0450e57f74b948691ca38f25b0
#
_cell.length_a   1.000
_cell.length_b   1.000
_cell.length_c   1.000
_cell.angle_alpha   90.00
_cell.angle_beta   90.00
_cell.angle_gamma   90.00
#
_symmetry.space_group_name_H-M   'P 1'
#
loop_
_entity.id
_entity.type
_entity.pdbx_description
1 polymer ?
#
loop_
_entity_poly.entity_id
_entity_poly.type
_entity_poly.pdbx_seq_one_letter_code
_entity_poly.pdbx_strand_id
1 'polypeptide(L)'
;YKELFQNKIMSEHTISVVGASDNVNYNFSGSFLDNPGLIQDTGLRKYYIRSNITVKVKDWLQIGNRSHGYHTDQDRNEVDAFTGGIHGQKLPPDIYPEYDGKLGLPEAVEEDPTSSNPLHLLASSGGSFKYEQLNTSMFADATILKDFVYHVEFDYMRYRHDADWLSKQIGRYSFRRGKLVEQPTTLENMSKAVYSEESKRWRFVQTLDWTRSFGKHDLGALVGYEAIRNWGFNTDMAKQGAAD
;
A
#
# COMPACT_ATOMS: atom_id res chain seq x y z
N TYR A 1 -20.87 -12.65 15.89
CA TYR A 1 -19.59 -12.62 15.14
C TYR A 1 -19.76 -12.89 13.64
N LYS A 2 -20.82 -13.60 13.21
CA LYS A 2 -21.07 -13.85 11.77
C LYS A 2 -21.34 -12.57 11.00
N GLU A 3 -21.90 -11.57 11.64
CA GLU A 3 -22.22 -10.26 11.06
C GLU A 3 -20.98 -9.35 10.88
N LEU A 4 -19.89 -9.65 11.57
CA LEU A 4 -18.63 -8.91 11.46
C LEU A 4 -17.77 -9.42 10.29
N PHE A 5 -17.85 -10.74 10.04
CA PHE A 5 -16.99 -11.39 9.06
C PHE A 5 -17.70 -11.62 7.74
N GLN A 6 -16.95 -11.48 6.67
CA GLN A 6 -17.40 -11.83 5.32
C GLN A 6 -16.66 -13.07 4.82
N ASN A 7 -17.39 -13.86 4.02
CA ASN A 7 -16.81 -15.03 3.37
C ASN A 7 -16.67 -14.71 1.86
N LYS A 8 -15.56 -14.12 1.50
CA LYS A 8 -15.23 -13.78 0.11
C LYS A 8 -13.93 -14.47 -0.30
N ILE A 9 -13.77 -14.70 -1.57
CA ILE A 9 -12.61 -15.40 -2.13
C ILE A 9 -11.56 -14.37 -2.53
N MET A 10 -10.33 -14.58 -2.06
CA MET A 10 -9.17 -13.87 -2.56
C MET A 10 -8.79 -14.43 -3.93
N SER A 11 -8.49 -13.57 -4.88
CA SER A 11 -8.00 -13.97 -6.19
C SER A 11 -6.74 -13.21 -6.58
N GLU A 12 -5.80 -13.91 -7.20
CA GLU A 12 -4.60 -13.32 -7.77
C GLU A 12 -4.40 -13.85 -9.20
N HIS A 13 -4.14 -12.94 -10.12
CA HIS A 13 -3.91 -13.25 -11.52
C HIS A 13 -2.58 -12.65 -11.95
N THR A 14 -1.71 -13.46 -12.53
CA THR A 14 -0.42 -13.00 -13.04
C THR A 14 -0.25 -13.43 -14.48
N ILE A 15 0.21 -12.51 -15.32
CA ILE A 15 0.61 -12.74 -16.69
C ILE A 15 2.07 -12.32 -16.83
N SER A 16 2.89 -13.17 -17.47
CA SER A 16 4.26 -12.85 -17.78
C SER A 16 4.63 -13.25 -19.20
N VAL A 17 5.45 -12.43 -19.84
CA VAL A 17 6.02 -12.68 -21.16
C VAL A 17 7.52 -12.52 -21.07
N VAL A 18 8.24 -13.58 -21.40
CA VAL A 18 9.70 -13.61 -21.37
C VAL A 18 10.20 -14.01 -22.74
N GLY A 19 11.21 -13.35 -23.24
CA GLY A 19 11.84 -13.69 -24.48
C GLY A 19 13.29 -13.26 -24.54
N ALA A 20 14.04 -13.98 -25.35
CA ALA A 20 15.45 -13.73 -25.59
C ALA A 20 15.80 -13.97 -27.05
N SER A 21 16.70 -13.14 -27.55
CA SER A 21 17.40 -13.32 -28.81
C SER A 21 18.88 -13.00 -28.62
N ASP A 22 19.68 -13.10 -29.67
CA ASP A 22 21.12 -12.79 -29.61
C ASP A 22 21.39 -11.35 -29.10
N ASN A 23 20.47 -10.44 -29.35
CA ASN A 23 20.66 -9.03 -29.06
C ASN A 23 19.65 -8.45 -28.06
N VAL A 24 18.57 -9.14 -27.71
CA VAL A 24 17.52 -8.60 -26.87
C VAL A 24 17.06 -9.64 -25.86
N ASN A 25 17.04 -9.25 -24.58
CA ASN A 25 16.39 -10.00 -23.52
C ASN A 25 15.29 -9.15 -22.92
N TYR A 26 14.11 -9.73 -22.72
CA TYR A 26 13.02 -9.01 -22.09
C TYR A 26 12.19 -9.91 -21.17
N ASN A 27 11.64 -9.27 -20.15
CA ASN A 27 10.70 -9.88 -19.22
C ASN A 27 9.67 -8.82 -18.85
N PHE A 28 8.42 -9.03 -19.23
CA PHE A 28 7.27 -8.22 -18.85
C PHE A 28 6.33 -9.06 -18.01
N SER A 29 5.87 -8.50 -16.91
CA SER A 29 4.86 -9.15 -16.09
C SER A 29 3.87 -8.14 -15.52
N GLY A 30 2.64 -8.60 -15.33
CA GLY A 30 1.59 -7.85 -14.67
C GLY A 30 0.81 -8.77 -13.75
N SER A 31 0.44 -8.30 -12.59
CA SER A 31 -0.42 -9.02 -11.66
C SER A 31 -1.54 -8.14 -11.11
N PHE A 32 -2.65 -8.78 -10.82
CA PHE A 32 -3.80 -8.20 -10.15
C PHE A 32 -4.16 -9.08 -8.96
N LEU A 33 -4.23 -8.48 -7.79
CA LEU A 33 -4.69 -9.10 -6.55
C LEU A 33 -5.99 -8.42 -6.11
N ASP A 34 -7.02 -9.22 -5.85
CA ASP A 34 -8.24 -8.81 -5.15
C ASP A 34 -8.36 -9.63 -3.86
N ASN A 35 -8.15 -8.96 -2.74
CA ASN A 35 -8.27 -9.53 -1.40
C ASN A 35 -9.34 -8.75 -0.63
N PRO A 36 -10.57 -9.26 -0.59
CA PRO A 36 -11.69 -8.56 0.05
C PRO A 36 -11.59 -8.46 1.58
N GLY A 37 -10.55 -9.04 2.19
CA GLY A 37 -10.41 -9.08 3.64
C GLY A 37 -11.38 -10.07 4.33
N LEU A 38 -11.24 -10.22 5.62
CA LEU A 38 -12.12 -11.08 6.44
C LEU A 38 -13.24 -10.29 7.12
N ILE A 39 -12.98 -9.03 7.45
CA ILE A 39 -13.96 -8.13 8.09
C ILE A 39 -14.73 -7.41 6.99
N GLN A 40 -16.03 -7.15 7.23
CA GLN A 40 -16.84 -6.34 6.33
C GLN A 40 -16.20 -4.96 6.11
N ASP A 41 -16.41 -4.39 4.92
CA ASP A 41 -15.88 -3.08 4.53
C ASP A 41 -14.35 -2.95 4.66
N THR A 42 -13.64 -4.07 4.59
CA THR A 42 -12.20 -4.11 4.43
C THR A 42 -11.85 -4.86 3.14
N GLY A 43 -10.81 -4.40 2.48
CA GLY A 43 -10.35 -5.02 1.25
C GLY A 43 -9.07 -4.38 0.73
N LEU A 44 -8.39 -5.12 -0.11
CA LEU A 44 -7.18 -4.66 -0.78
C LEU A 44 -7.22 -5.08 -2.24
N ARG A 45 -7.10 -4.13 -3.15
CA ARG A 45 -6.84 -4.38 -4.56
C ARG A 45 -5.46 -3.86 -4.92
N LYS A 46 -4.67 -4.70 -5.58
CA LYS A 46 -3.31 -4.33 -5.98
C LYS A 46 -3.08 -4.68 -7.44
N TYR A 47 -2.61 -3.71 -8.17
CA TYR A 47 -2.09 -3.84 -9.53
C TYR A 47 -0.58 -3.70 -9.48
N TYR A 48 0.13 -4.59 -10.12
CA TYR A 48 1.58 -4.56 -10.21
C TYR A 48 2.02 -4.80 -11.65
N ILE A 49 2.98 -4.01 -12.09
CA ILE A 49 3.61 -4.16 -13.40
C ILE A 49 5.13 -4.19 -13.26
N ARG A 50 5.78 -4.97 -14.08
CA ARG A 50 7.24 -5.02 -14.20
C ARG A 50 7.65 -5.12 -15.65
N SER A 51 8.70 -4.39 -15.99
CA SER A 51 9.35 -4.42 -17.31
C SER A 51 10.85 -4.47 -17.09
N ASN A 52 11.51 -5.47 -17.65
CA ASN A 52 12.96 -5.53 -17.75
C ASN A 52 13.28 -5.80 -19.22
N ILE A 53 14.11 -4.95 -19.79
CA ILE A 53 14.60 -5.11 -21.15
C ILE A 53 16.08 -4.78 -21.18
N THR A 54 16.85 -5.59 -21.90
CA THR A 54 18.27 -5.40 -22.14
C THR A 54 18.53 -5.61 -23.61
N VAL A 55 19.23 -4.68 -24.23
CA VAL A 55 19.54 -4.69 -25.65
C VAL A 55 21.05 -4.57 -25.85
N LYS A 56 21.63 -5.54 -26.51
CA LYS A 56 23.01 -5.49 -27.01
C LYS A 56 23.02 -4.69 -28.32
N VAL A 57 23.36 -3.42 -28.22
CA VAL A 57 23.37 -2.49 -29.36
C VAL A 57 24.60 -2.75 -30.27
N LYS A 58 25.72 -3.06 -29.61
CA LYS A 58 27.01 -3.43 -30.22
C LYS A 58 27.68 -4.46 -29.33
N ASP A 59 28.75 -5.11 -29.81
CA ASP A 59 29.52 -6.03 -28.98
C ASP A 59 30.12 -5.39 -27.73
N TRP A 60 30.34 -4.11 -27.80
CA TRP A 60 30.91 -3.31 -26.70
C TRP A 60 29.89 -2.47 -25.94
N LEU A 61 28.59 -2.42 -26.36
CA LEU A 61 27.56 -1.55 -25.79
C LEU A 61 26.27 -2.33 -25.54
N GLN A 62 25.86 -2.37 -24.30
CA GLN A 62 24.57 -2.86 -23.86
C GLN A 62 23.80 -1.72 -23.18
N ILE A 63 22.51 -1.61 -23.45
CA ILE A 63 21.62 -0.69 -22.76
C ILE A 63 20.44 -1.46 -22.20
N GLY A 64 19.84 -0.93 -21.15
CA GLY A 64 18.67 -1.58 -20.60
C GLY A 64 17.78 -0.65 -19.80
N ASN A 65 16.59 -1.17 -19.53
CA ASN A 65 15.61 -0.58 -18.64
C ASN A 65 15.10 -1.63 -17.65
N ARG A 66 14.98 -1.23 -16.40
CA ARG A 66 14.34 -2.01 -15.33
C ARG A 66 13.30 -1.12 -14.69
N SER A 67 12.04 -1.45 -14.87
CA SER A 67 10.94 -0.66 -14.34
C SER A 67 9.96 -1.56 -13.62
N HIS A 68 9.42 -1.07 -12.52
CA HIS A 68 8.29 -1.70 -11.86
C HIS A 68 7.43 -0.63 -11.17
N GLY A 69 6.15 -0.93 -11.07
CA GLY A 69 5.24 -0.05 -10.38
C GLY A 69 4.06 -0.81 -9.81
N TYR A 70 3.43 -0.24 -8.83
CA TYR A 70 2.19 -0.75 -8.29
C TYR A 70 1.22 0.38 -7.94
N HIS A 71 -0.04 0.02 -8.00
CA HIS A 71 -1.14 0.78 -7.45
C HIS A 71 -1.91 -0.13 -6.49
N THR A 72 -2.21 0.38 -5.30
CA THR A 72 -2.95 -0.34 -4.27
C THR A 72 -4.09 0.53 -3.78
N ASP A 73 -5.31 0.00 -3.84
CA ASP A 73 -6.50 0.52 -3.17
C ASP A 73 -6.81 -0.37 -1.97
N GLN A 74 -6.87 0.22 -0.79
CA GLN A 74 -7.21 -0.48 0.43
C GLN A 74 -8.38 0.21 1.11
N ASP A 75 -9.49 -0.49 1.27
CA ASP A 75 -10.60 -0.04 2.08
C ASP A 75 -10.18 -0.10 3.55
N ARG A 76 -10.38 0.99 4.26
CA ARG A 76 -10.03 1.13 5.67
C ARG A 76 -11.26 1.16 6.54
N ASN A 77 -11.17 0.43 7.63
CA ASN A 77 -12.11 0.50 8.72
C ASN A 77 -11.34 0.61 10.06
N GLU A 78 -11.91 1.27 11.06
CA GLU A 78 -11.30 1.37 12.40
C GLU A 78 -11.31 0.04 13.16
N VAL A 79 -12.01 -0.96 12.67
CA VAL A 79 -12.00 -2.30 13.25
C VAL A 79 -10.72 -3.02 12.85
N ASP A 80 -9.63 -2.65 13.48
CA ASP A 80 -8.38 -3.39 13.37
C ASP A 80 -8.41 -4.62 14.27
N ALA A 81 -8.45 -5.79 13.62
CA ALA A 81 -8.52 -7.08 14.29
C ALA A 81 -7.28 -7.41 15.15
N PHE A 82 -6.14 -6.77 14.90
CA PHE A 82 -4.86 -7.20 15.45
C PHE A 82 -4.21 -6.21 16.41
N THR A 83 -4.51 -4.92 16.33
CA THR A 83 -3.86 -3.90 17.18
C THR A 83 -4.69 -3.45 18.39
N GLY A 84 -5.75 -4.18 18.71
CA GLY A 84 -6.56 -3.91 19.90
C GLY A 84 -7.86 -3.15 19.62
N GLY A 85 -8.18 -2.88 18.35
CA GLY A 85 -9.43 -2.24 17.95
C GLY A 85 -10.67 -3.14 18.03
N ILE A 86 -10.51 -4.47 17.99
CA ILE A 86 -11.62 -5.38 18.28
C ILE A 86 -11.73 -5.61 19.78
N HIS A 87 -12.31 -4.70 20.45
CA HIS A 87 -12.90 -4.94 21.76
C HIS A 87 -14.19 -5.79 21.68
N GLY A 88 -14.54 -6.31 20.50
CA GLY A 88 -15.67 -7.21 20.31
C GLY A 88 -15.58 -8.54 21.07
N GLN A 89 -14.37 -8.95 21.48
CA GLN A 89 -14.19 -10.07 22.40
C GLN A 89 -14.67 -9.74 23.82
N LYS A 90 -14.81 -8.46 24.12
CA LYS A 90 -15.27 -7.95 25.41
C LYS A 90 -16.76 -7.57 25.41
N LEU A 91 -17.44 -7.75 24.27
CA LEU A 91 -18.89 -7.51 24.24
C LEU A 91 -19.59 -8.61 25.03
N PRO A 92 -20.29 -8.27 26.11
CA PRO A 92 -21.03 -9.26 26.89
C PRO A 92 -22.02 -10.03 26.01
N PRO A 93 -22.24 -11.32 26.27
CA PRO A 93 -23.08 -12.17 25.45
C PRO A 93 -24.58 -11.82 25.48
N ASP A 94 -25.00 -11.01 26.45
CA ASP A 94 -26.35 -10.51 26.66
C ASP A 94 -26.67 -9.23 25.90
N ILE A 95 -25.66 -8.64 25.23
CA ILE A 95 -25.86 -7.46 24.39
C ILE A 95 -25.95 -7.88 22.93
N TYR A 96 -27.05 -7.51 22.30
CA TYR A 96 -27.22 -7.65 20.86
C TYR A 96 -26.31 -6.64 20.13
N PRO A 97 -25.34 -7.09 19.31
CA PRO A 97 -24.58 -6.17 18.45
C PRO A 97 -25.50 -5.36 17.55
N GLU A 98 -26.49 -6.04 16.97
CA GLU A 98 -27.55 -5.47 16.18
C GLU A 98 -28.85 -6.23 16.41
N TYR A 99 -29.95 -5.52 16.54
CA TYR A 99 -31.29 -6.11 16.55
C TYR A 99 -32.29 -5.11 15.95
N ASP A 100 -33.06 -5.55 14.98
CA ASP A 100 -34.08 -4.74 14.28
C ASP A 100 -33.48 -3.41 13.73
N GLY A 101 -32.30 -3.48 13.11
CA GLY A 101 -31.58 -2.34 12.56
C GLY A 101 -31.01 -1.36 13.61
N LYS A 102 -30.98 -1.74 14.87
CA LYS A 102 -30.49 -0.92 15.98
C LYS A 102 -29.20 -1.50 16.53
N LEU A 103 -28.16 -0.69 16.53
CA LEU A 103 -26.85 -1.06 17.09
C LEU A 103 -26.88 -0.94 18.63
N GLY A 104 -26.50 -2.02 19.30
CA GLY A 104 -26.55 -2.10 20.76
C GLY A 104 -25.45 -1.30 21.44
N LEU A 105 -25.79 -0.76 22.60
CA LEU A 105 -24.86 -0.08 23.51
C LEU A 105 -24.56 -1.01 24.70
N PRO A 106 -23.28 -1.28 25.02
CA PRO A 106 -22.88 -1.89 26.29
C PRO A 106 -23.23 -0.97 27.47
N GLU A 107 -23.95 -1.47 28.48
CA GLU A 107 -24.49 -0.62 29.56
C GLU A 107 -24.42 -1.25 30.96
N ALA A 108 -24.04 -2.52 31.12
CA ALA A 108 -24.00 -3.13 32.43
C ALA A 108 -22.86 -2.55 33.29
N VAL A 109 -23.11 -2.44 34.60
CA VAL A 109 -22.12 -1.92 35.55
C VAL A 109 -20.91 -2.84 35.67
N GLU A 110 -21.12 -4.11 35.39
CA GLU A 110 -20.10 -5.17 35.38
C GLU A 110 -19.37 -5.26 34.03
N GLU A 111 -19.83 -4.52 33.02
CA GLU A 111 -19.20 -4.49 31.72
C GLU A 111 -17.95 -3.59 31.76
N ASP A 112 -16.91 -4.04 31.08
CA ASP A 112 -15.72 -3.22 30.86
C ASP A 112 -16.14 -1.92 30.16
N PRO A 113 -15.94 -0.74 30.76
CA PRO A 113 -16.32 0.54 30.18
C PRO A 113 -15.59 0.84 28.87
N THR A 114 -14.56 0.04 28.55
CA THR A 114 -13.83 0.11 27.27
C THR A 114 -14.44 -0.80 26.20
N SER A 115 -15.47 -1.61 26.54
CA SER A 115 -16.11 -2.46 25.55
C SER A 115 -16.87 -1.63 24.52
N SER A 116 -16.74 -1.98 23.28
CA SER A 116 -17.41 -1.32 22.17
C SER A 116 -18.07 -2.34 21.24
N ASN A 117 -19.21 -1.94 20.67
CA ASN A 117 -19.89 -2.76 19.69
C ASN A 117 -19.12 -2.68 18.36
N PRO A 118 -18.55 -3.81 17.87
CA PRO A 118 -17.75 -3.79 16.63
C PRO A 118 -18.57 -3.42 15.39
N LEU A 119 -19.87 -3.73 15.33
CA LEU A 119 -20.72 -3.29 14.23
C LEU A 119 -20.94 -1.77 14.26
N HIS A 120 -20.99 -1.20 15.44
CA HIS A 120 -21.05 0.26 15.58
C HIS A 120 -19.75 0.92 15.09
N LEU A 121 -18.59 0.35 15.41
CA LEU A 121 -17.30 0.84 14.91
C LEU A 121 -17.22 0.76 13.38
N LEU A 122 -17.64 -0.36 12.79
CA LEU A 122 -17.72 -0.51 11.35
C LEU A 122 -18.61 0.57 10.71
N ALA A 123 -19.78 0.78 11.28
CA ALA A 123 -20.75 1.72 10.73
C ALA A 123 -20.36 3.21 10.95
N SER A 124 -19.57 3.51 12.00
CA SER A 124 -19.21 4.88 12.39
C SER A 124 -17.91 5.37 11.76
N SER A 125 -17.14 4.51 11.18
CA SER A 125 -15.87 4.85 10.56
C SER A 125 -15.78 4.33 9.12
N GLY A 126 -14.86 4.87 8.36
CA GLY A 126 -14.56 4.45 7.01
C GLY A 126 -13.42 5.26 6.44
N GLY A 127 -13.02 4.88 5.25
CA GLY A 127 -11.97 5.58 4.53
C GLY A 127 -11.23 4.67 3.56
N SER A 128 -10.20 5.21 2.97
CA SER A 128 -9.37 4.47 2.03
C SER A 128 -7.90 4.86 2.14
N PHE A 129 -7.03 3.92 1.80
CA PHE A 129 -5.63 4.16 1.53
C PHE A 129 -5.34 3.83 0.06
N LYS A 130 -4.65 4.72 -0.59
CA LYS A 130 -4.13 4.51 -1.95
C LYS A 130 -2.63 4.67 -1.94
N TYR A 131 -1.96 3.68 -2.46
CA TYR A 131 -0.51 3.70 -2.60
C TYR A 131 -0.14 3.52 -4.06
N GLU A 132 0.71 4.39 -4.54
CA GLU A 132 1.27 4.30 -5.88
C GLU A 132 2.78 4.38 -5.78
N GLN A 133 3.46 3.51 -6.48
CA GLN A 133 4.90 3.59 -6.63
C GLN A 133 5.30 3.25 -8.06
N LEU A 134 6.17 4.07 -8.60
CA LEU A 134 6.87 3.82 -9.85
C LEU A 134 8.36 3.91 -9.61
N ASN A 135 9.08 2.85 -9.97
CA ASN A 135 10.53 2.84 -10.05
C ASN A 135 10.92 2.55 -11.49
N THR A 136 11.80 3.33 -12.04
CA THR A 136 12.38 3.10 -13.36
C THR A 136 13.88 3.35 -13.31
N SER A 137 14.64 2.43 -13.89
CA SER A 137 16.09 2.50 -14.03
C SER A 137 16.46 2.33 -15.48
N MET A 138 17.29 3.21 -16.00
CA MET A 138 17.90 3.11 -17.32
C MET A 138 19.39 3.00 -17.15
N PHE A 139 20.00 2.04 -17.81
CA PHE A 139 21.44 1.82 -17.71
C PHE A 139 22.09 1.58 -19.06
N ALA A 140 23.38 1.84 -19.11
CA ALA A 140 24.23 1.49 -20.20
C ALA A 140 25.56 0.92 -19.68
N ASP A 141 25.98 -0.18 -20.28
CA ASP A 141 27.26 -0.83 -20.04
C ASP A 141 28.10 -0.73 -21.32
N ALA A 142 29.26 -0.10 -21.23
CA ALA A 142 30.18 0.02 -22.34
C ALA A 142 31.52 -0.64 -22.02
N THR A 143 31.90 -1.67 -22.77
CA THR A 143 33.25 -2.27 -22.68
C THR A 143 34.22 -1.34 -23.43
N ILE A 144 34.99 -0.59 -22.66
CA ILE A 144 36.02 0.33 -23.17
C ILE A 144 37.35 -0.40 -23.01
N LEU A 145 38.04 -0.70 -24.09
CA LEU A 145 39.20 -1.56 -24.05
C LEU A 145 38.88 -2.95 -23.47
N LYS A 146 39.66 -3.95 -23.65
CA LYS A 146 39.30 -5.34 -23.30
C LYS A 146 39.05 -5.58 -21.81
N ASP A 147 39.61 -4.74 -20.94
CA ASP A 147 39.70 -4.97 -19.51
C ASP A 147 38.83 -3.99 -18.71
N PHE A 148 38.15 -3.03 -19.36
CA PHE A 148 37.38 -1.98 -18.69
C PHE A 148 35.91 -2.03 -19.10
N VAL A 149 35.03 -2.00 -18.11
CA VAL A 149 33.59 -1.82 -18.29
C VAL A 149 33.18 -0.50 -17.62
N TYR A 150 32.62 0.40 -18.41
CA TYR A 150 32.01 1.62 -17.88
C TYR A 150 30.51 1.41 -17.79
N HIS A 151 29.97 1.57 -16.60
CA HIS A 151 28.53 1.49 -16.30
C HIS A 151 28.00 2.86 -15.95
N VAL A 152 26.85 3.22 -16.50
CA VAL A 152 26.06 4.39 -16.10
C VAL A 152 24.62 3.96 -15.87
N GLU A 153 24.03 4.43 -14.77
CA GLU A 153 22.65 4.13 -14.40
C GLU A 153 21.95 5.39 -13.89
N PHE A 154 20.75 5.61 -14.35
CA PHE A 154 19.85 6.63 -13.85
C PHE A 154 18.57 6.00 -13.36
N ASP A 155 18.29 6.19 -12.07
CA ASP A 155 17.08 5.71 -11.41
C ASP A 155 16.16 6.87 -11.08
N TYR A 156 14.86 6.64 -11.29
CA TYR A 156 13.81 7.54 -10.84
C TYR A 156 12.76 6.74 -10.07
N MET A 157 12.41 7.23 -8.89
CA MET A 157 11.33 6.70 -8.06
C MET A 157 10.33 7.82 -7.78
N ARG A 158 9.05 7.50 -7.92
CA ARG A 158 7.94 8.28 -7.41
C ARG A 158 7.09 7.39 -6.51
N TYR A 159 6.81 7.89 -5.32
CA TYR A 159 5.88 7.29 -4.38
C TYR A 159 4.79 8.29 -4.04
N ARG A 160 3.55 7.82 -3.98
CA ARG A 160 2.40 8.59 -3.55
C ARG A 160 1.55 7.77 -2.59
N HIS A 161 1.13 8.40 -1.52
CA HIS A 161 0.20 7.86 -0.55
C HIS A 161 -0.91 8.88 -0.33
N ASP A 162 -2.13 8.48 -0.68
CA ASP A 162 -3.33 9.24 -0.37
C ASP A 162 -4.16 8.44 0.64
N ALA A 163 -4.64 9.10 1.67
CA ALA A 163 -5.50 8.49 2.67
C ALA A 163 -6.67 9.42 2.97
N ASP A 164 -7.83 8.86 3.18
CA ASP A 164 -8.97 9.56 3.70
C ASP A 164 -9.59 8.80 4.88
N TRP A 165 -10.10 9.55 5.81
CA TRP A 165 -10.80 9.05 6.99
C TRP A 165 -12.12 9.77 7.12
N LEU A 166 -13.17 8.99 7.35
CA LEU A 166 -14.49 9.48 7.67
C LEU A 166 -14.86 8.95 9.05
N SER A 167 -15.27 9.85 9.93
CA SER A 167 -15.86 9.51 11.21
C SER A 167 -17.24 10.15 11.33
N LYS A 168 -18.22 9.36 11.69
CA LYS A 168 -19.61 9.80 11.90
C LYS A 168 -20.14 9.20 13.19
N GLN A 169 -20.91 9.97 13.91
CA GLN A 169 -21.59 9.48 15.09
C GLN A 169 -22.86 8.74 14.67
N ILE A 170 -22.97 7.47 15.02
CA ILE A 170 -24.15 6.66 14.77
C ILE A 170 -24.88 6.44 16.08
N GLY A 171 -26.20 6.53 16.05
CA GLY A 171 -27.02 6.31 17.21
C GLY A 171 -26.86 4.90 17.77
N ARG A 172 -26.72 4.77 19.09
CA ARG A 172 -26.70 3.50 19.80
C ARG A 172 -27.95 3.31 20.64
N TYR A 173 -28.49 2.11 20.63
CA TYR A 173 -29.72 1.78 21.30
C TYR A 173 -29.46 0.98 22.58
N SER A 174 -30.05 1.43 23.67
CA SER A 174 -30.07 0.67 24.90
C SER A 174 -31.23 -0.31 24.89
N PHE A 175 -30.95 -1.58 24.71
CA PHE A 175 -31.97 -2.63 24.80
C PHE A 175 -32.51 -2.78 26.22
N ARG A 176 -31.70 -2.47 27.22
CA ARG A 176 -32.11 -2.49 28.63
C ARG A 176 -33.14 -1.39 28.96
N ARG A 177 -32.96 -0.20 28.40
CA ARG A 177 -33.82 0.98 28.65
C ARG A 177 -34.91 1.16 27.59
N GLY A 178 -34.84 0.37 26.51
CA GLY A 178 -35.78 0.45 25.40
C GLY A 178 -35.76 1.78 24.64
N LYS A 179 -34.60 2.46 24.60
CA LYS A 179 -34.50 3.78 23.97
C LYS A 179 -33.15 4.02 23.29
N LEU A 180 -33.17 4.93 22.32
CA LEU A 180 -31.95 5.48 21.73
C LEU A 180 -31.23 6.33 22.77
N VAL A 181 -29.96 6.02 23.04
CA VAL A 181 -29.13 6.70 24.04
C VAL A 181 -28.28 7.77 23.41
N GLU A 182 -27.72 7.45 22.25
CA GLU A 182 -26.93 8.40 21.48
C GLU A 182 -27.69 8.77 20.22
N GLN A 183 -27.72 10.06 19.94
CA GLN A 183 -28.35 10.56 18.73
C GLN A 183 -27.47 10.26 17.51
N PRO A 184 -28.07 9.95 16.36
CA PRO A 184 -27.31 9.83 15.12
C PRO A 184 -26.66 11.16 14.75
N THR A 185 -25.64 11.08 13.96
CA THR A 185 -24.87 12.21 13.47
C THR A 185 -25.78 13.22 12.77
N THR A 186 -25.73 14.44 13.22
CA THR A 186 -26.02 15.59 12.37
C THR A 186 -24.79 15.87 11.49
N LEU A 187 -24.95 16.59 10.39
CA LEU A 187 -23.85 17.00 9.53
C LEU A 187 -22.73 17.72 10.31
N GLU A 188 -23.10 18.37 11.41
CA GLU A 188 -22.19 19.11 12.30
C GLU A 188 -21.19 18.19 13.06
N ASN A 189 -21.55 16.93 13.26
CA ASN A 189 -20.73 15.97 14.03
C ASN A 189 -19.90 15.04 13.17
N MET A 190 -20.05 15.10 11.83
CA MET A 190 -19.19 14.34 10.93
C MET A 190 -17.82 14.99 10.83
N SER A 191 -16.80 14.17 10.77
CA SER A 191 -15.46 14.64 10.48
C SER A 191 -14.85 13.85 9.31
N LYS A 192 -14.16 14.56 8.45
CA LYS A 192 -13.37 13.98 7.37
C LYS A 192 -11.96 14.53 7.45
N ALA A 193 -10.99 13.63 7.38
CA ALA A 193 -9.59 13.97 7.25
C ALA A 193 -9.04 13.38 5.96
N VAL A 194 -8.16 14.10 5.30
CA VAL A 194 -7.48 13.69 4.08
C VAL A 194 -5.99 13.94 4.26
N TYR A 195 -5.22 12.95 3.92
CA TYR A 195 -3.77 12.99 3.89
C TYR A 195 -3.29 12.70 2.47
N SER A 196 -2.32 13.46 2.01
CA SER A 196 -1.63 13.20 0.75
C SER A 196 -0.13 13.40 0.94
N GLU A 197 0.64 12.41 0.53
CA GLU A 197 2.10 12.43 0.54
C GLU A 197 2.62 12.10 -0.86
N GLU A 198 3.57 12.86 -1.33
CA GLU A 198 4.33 12.54 -2.53
C GLU A 198 5.83 12.60 -2.22
N SER A 199 6.54 11.55 -2.59
CA SER A 199 8.00 11.45 -2.47
C SER A 199 8.60 11.07 -3.81
N LYS A 200 9.67 11.74 -4.18
CA LYS A 200 10.43 11.50 -5.41
C LYS A 200 11.90 11.38 -5.09
N ARG A 201 12.55 10.48 -5.79
CA ARG A 201 13.99 10.29 -5.70
C ARG A 201 14.56 10.06 -7.10
N TRP A 202 15.66 10.69 -7.38
CA TRP A 202 16.51 10.25 -8.46
C TRP A 202 17.90 9.88 -7.92
N ARG A 203 18.52 8.94 -8.60
CA ARG A 203 19.85 8.44 -8.32
C ARG A 203 20.58 8.34 -9.64
N PHE A 204 21.79 8.83 -9.68
CA PHE A 204 22.69 8.72 -10.81
C PHE A 204 23.96 7.99 -10.33
N VAL A 205 24.31 6.94 -11.03
CA VAL A 205 25.49 6.11 -10.73
C VAL A 205 26.32 5.99 -11.97
N GLN A 206 27.62 6.07 -11.80
CA GLN A 206 28.58 5.69 -12.81
C GLN A 206 29.72 4.93 -12.14
N THR A 207 30.16 3.84 -12.77
CA THR A 207 31.28 3.04 -12.31
C THR A 207 32.21 2.70 -13.46
N LEU A 208 33.48 2.61 -13.16
CA LEU A 208 34.49 2.04 -14.06
C LEU A 208 35.08 0.82 -13.36
N ASP A 209 34.82 -0.33 -13.94
CA ASP A 209 35.34 -1.63 -13.51
C ASP A 209 36.51 -2.02 -14.38
N TRP A 210 37.59 -2.44 -13.75
CA TRP A 210 38.76 -2.98 -14.42
C TRP A 210 39.03 -4.37 -13.89
N THR A 211 39.15 -5.35 -14.80
CA THR A 211 39.44 -6.74 -14.46
C THR A 211 40.48 -7.30 -15.44
N ARG A 212 41.58 -7.87 -14.90
CA ARG A 212 42.60 -8.44 -15.72
C ARG A 212 43.29 -9.65 -15.06
N SER A 213 43.52 -10.68 -15.88
CA SER A 213 44.23 -11.88 -15.48
C SER A 213 45.71 -11.79 -15.81
N PHE A 214 46.55 -12.12 -14.81
CA PHE A 214 47.98 -12.17 -14.92
C PHE A 214 48.49 -13.59 -14.53
N GLY A 215 48.57 -14.45 -15.49
CA GLY A 215 48.95 -15.85 -15.26
C GLY A 215 47.91 -16.58 -14.37
N LYS A 216 48.28 -16.84 -13.11
CA LYS A 216 47.38 -17.49 -12.12
C LYS A 216 46.65 -16.51 -11.22
N HIS A 217 46.82 -15.22 -11.41
CA HIS A 217 46.23 -14.17 -10.58
C HIS A 217 45.20 -13.37 -11.39
N ASP A 218 44.01 -13.18 -10.84
CA ASP A 218 42.99 -12.29 -11.33
C ASP A 218 42.90 -11.06 -10.43
N LEU A 219 43.07 -9.90 -11.01
CA LEU A 219 43.03 -8.61 -10.31
C LEU A 219 41.82 -7.83 -10.82
N GLY A 220 41.11 -7.19 -9.89
CA GLY A 220 39.98 -6.28 -10.18
C GLY A 220 40.06 -5.00 -9.37
N ALA A 221 39.63 -3.91 -9.96
CA ALA A 221 39.50 -2.62 -9.32
C ALA A 221 38.23 -1.93 -9.83
N LEU A 222 37.50 -1.27 -8.91
CA LEU A 222 36.30 -0.53 -9.24
C LEU A 222 36.40 0.88 -8.66
N VAL A 223 36.06 1.87 -9.47
CA VAL A 223 35.88 3.26 -9.07
C VAL A 223 34.47 3.68 -9.44
N GLY A 224 33.77 4.34 -8.53
CA GLY A 224 32.40 4.77 -8.74
C GLY A 224 32.09 6.15 -8.21
N TYR A 225 31.08 6.75 -8.80
CA TYR A 225 30.44 7.99 -8.34
C TYR A 225 28.95 7.77 -8.27
N GLU A 226 28.35 8.25 -7.18
CA GLU A 226 26.91 8.20 -6.97
C GLU A 226 26.41 9.55 -6.50
N ALA A 227 25.29 10.00 -7.08
CA ALA A 227 24.56 11.17 -6.64
C ALA A 227 23.09 10.81 -6.43
N ILE A 228 22.56 11.18 -5.27
CA ILE A 228 21.16 10.93 -4.89
C ILE A 228 20.51 12.24 -4.48
N ARG A 229 19.30 12.47 -4.96
CA ARG A 229 18.45 13.54 -4.48
C ARG A 229 17.06 13.05 -4.17
N ASN A 230 16.60 13.34 -2.95
CA ASN A 230 15.24 13.07 -2.49
C ASN A 230 14.52 14.39 -2.27
N TRP A 231 13.23 14.40 -2.58
CA TRP A 231 12.31 15.50 -2.20
C TRP A 231 10.93 14.93 -2.03
N GLY A 232 10.17 15.55 -1.17
CA GLY A 232 8.79 15.15 -0.90
C GLY A 232 8.04 16.26 -0.22
N PHE A 233 6.73 16.14 -0.22
CA PHE A 233 5.83 16.98 0.53
C PHE A 233 4.65 16.13 1.02
N ASN A 234 4.03 16.59 2.09
CA ASN A 234 2.78 16.04 2.59
C ASN A 234 1.79 17.15 2.88
N THR A 235 0.53 16.83 2.83
CA THR A 235 -0.57 17.73 3.15
C THR A 235 -1.59 16.99 3.99
N ASP A 236 -1.94 17.57 5.13
CA ASP A 236 -3.00 17.11 5.99
C ASP A 236 -4.13 18.13 6.00
N MET A 237 -5.34 17.67 5.81
CA MET A 237 -6.55 18.50 5.89
C MET A 237 -7.59 17.74 6.70
N ALA A 238 -8.21 18.44 7.64
CA ALA A 238 -9.31 17.91 8.42
C ALA A 238 -10.44 18.94 8.47
N LYS A 239 -11.67 18.46 8.36
CA LYS A 239 -12.88 19.27 8.48
C LYS A 239 -13.89 18.55 9.35
N GLN A 240 -14.46 19.27 10.29
CA GLN A 240 -15.62 18.86 11.07
C GLN A 240 -16.85 19.60 10.55
N GLY A 241 -18.00 18.93 10.55
CA GLY A 241 -19.23 19.53 10.07
C GLY A 241 -19.36 19.53 8.54
N ALA A 242 -18.71 18.62 7.85
CA ALA A 242 -18.82 18.53 6.40
C ALA A 242 -19.36 17.19 5.94
N ALA A 243 -20.32 17.27 5.08
CA ALA A 243 -20.94 16.12 4.44
C ALA A 243 -20.47 15.86 3.01
N ASP A 244 -19.62 16.68 2.42
CA ASP A 244 -19.25 16.57 0.99
C ASP A 244 -17.75 16.65 0.77
#